data_1f0de0356acb340cf9cab680551b1a53
#
_entry.id   1f0de0356acb340cf9cab680551b1a53
#
_cell.length_a   1.000
_cell.length_b   1.000
_cell.length_c   1.000
_cell.angle_alpha   90.00
_cell.angle_beta   90.00
_cell.angle_gamma   90.00
#
_symmetry.space_group_name_H-M   'P 1'
#
loop_
_entity.id
_entity.type
_entity.pdbx_description
1 polymer ?
#
loop_
_entity_poly.entity_id
_entity_poly.type
_entity_poly.pdbx_seq_one_letter_code
_entity_poly.pdbx_strand_id
1 'polypeptide(L)'
;MIKRETFEEPHIKELQQMSRRDPQLIERSLYALGLLEALSVVGLDFIFKGGSSMLLLLDHPMRLSTDIDIVVAPDTDISRYIAEAAKIFPFLKQEEDVRKGKNSIVKRHYKFTYWSPVMKDEFYILLDVLFEKDNYEEVVIRDISNELLLTEGENQQVKMPSIDCLLGDKFTAFAPYTTGIQLRTGKDMEVMKQFYDICTLLEKMSSFENTLNTYKRIAESEINYRGLDISYKESLLDTMKAAIVLVANGKINNCLSLSD
;
A
#
# COMPACT_ATOMS: atom_id res chain seq x y z
N MET A 1 3.02 10.16 19.63
CA MET A 1 2.52 8.77 19.51
C MET A 1 1.02 8.79 19.41
N ILE A 2 0.42 7.78 18.78
CA ILE A 2 -1.03 7.64 18.62
C ILE A 2 -1.66 7.37 19.99
N LYS A 3 -2.70 8.15 20.32
CA LYS A 3 -3.46 7.99 21.57
C LYS A 3 -4.39 6.78 21.51
N ARG A 4 -4.69 6.19 22.68
CA ARG A 4 -5.63 5.07 22.78
C ARG A 4 -7.04 5.43 22.32
N GLU A 5 -7.47 6.66 22.58
CA GLU A 5 -8.77 7.20 22.21
C GLU A 5 -8.99 7.19 20.67
N THR A 6 -7.92 7.19 19.88
CA THR A 6 -7.97 7.01 18.40
C THR A 6 -8.70 5.73 18.00
N PHE A 7 -8.55 4.66 18.79
CA PHE A 7 -9.10 3.33 18.49
C PHE A 7 -10.47 3.08 19.14
N GLU A 8 -11.07 4.08 19.75
CA GLU A 8 -12.34 3.95 20.45
C GLU A 8 -13.53 4.34 19.57
N GLU A 9 -14.68 3.73 19.86
CA GLU A 9 -15.92 3.95 19.12
C GLU A 9 -16.35 5.44 19.02
N PRO A 10 -16.20 6.30 20.08
CA PRO A 10 -16.55 7.71 20.00
C PRO A 10 -15.79 8.46 18.91
N HIS A 11 -14.46 8.26 18.80
CA HIS A 11 -13.65 8.90 17.80
C HIS A 11 -13.99 8.42 16.36
N ILE A 12 -14.23 7.12 16.20
CA ILE A 12 -14.65 6.55 14.91
C ILE A 12 -16.00 7.15 14.47
N LYS A 13 -16.94 7.33 15.39
CA LYS A 13 -18.23 7.96 15.11
C LYS A 13 -18.09 9.44 14.73
N GLU A 14 -17.21 10.17 15.40
CA GLU A 14 -16.90 11.56 15.06
C GLU A 14 -16.38 11.66 13.63
N LEU A 15 -15.36 10.86 13.27
CA LEU A 15 -14.81 10.80 11.91
C LEU A 15 -15.88 10.39 10.89
N GLN A 16 -16.76 9.47 11.24
CA GLN A 16 -17.88 9.07 10.36
C GLN A 16 -18.83 10.23 10.10
N GLN A 17 -19.21 10.98 11.14
CA GLN A 17 -20.11 12.15 11.01
C GLN A 17 -19.48 13.24 10.12
N MET A 18 -18.18 13.49 10.29
CA MET A 18 -17.45 14.49 9.51
C MET A 18 -17.29 14.09 8.05
N SER A 19 -16.89 12.86 7.78
CA SER A 19 -16.51 12.39 6.45
C SER A 19 -17.61 11.66 5.68
N ARG A 20 -18.65 11.18 6.36
CA ARG A 20 -19.71 10.30 5.84
C ARG A 20 -19.20 8.99 5.24
N ARG A 21 -18.00 8.55 5.66
CA ARG A 21 -17.37 7.29 5.22
C ARG A 21 -17.89 6.12 6.04
N ASP A 22 -17.70 4.91 5.53
CA ASP A 22 -18.00 3.67 6.25
C ASP A 22 -17.18 3.57 7.54
N PRO A 23 -17.81 3.35 8.72
CA PRO A 23 -17.11 3.30 9.99
C PRO A 23 -16.14 2.11 10.12
N GLN A 24 -16.40 0.98 9.45
CA GLN A 24 -15.48 -0.14 9.43
C GLN A 24 -14.21 0.21 8.63
N LEU A 25 -14.37 0.96 7.53
CA LEU A 25 -13.24 1.42 6.73
C LEU A 25 -12.40 2.44 7.49
N ILE A 26 -13.04 3.37 8.23
CA ILE A 26 -12.35 4.31 9.13
C ILE A 26 -11.56 3.52 10.18
N GLU A 27 -12.24 2.65 10.93
CA GLU A 27 -11.64 1.81 11.96
C GLU A 27 -10.40 1.08 11.43
N ARG A 28 -10.54 0.34 10.33
CA ARG A 28 -9.42 -0.42 9.76
C ARG A 28 -8.25 0.47 9.35
N SER A 29 -8.51 1.68 8.86
CA SER A 29 -7.44 2.63 8.52
C SER A 29 -6.71 3.13 9.76
N LEU A 30 -7.42 3.37 10.87
CA LEU A 30 -6.80 3.75 12.15
C LEU A 30 -5.92 2.62 12.68
N TYR A 31 -6.44 1.38 12.70
CA TYR A 31 -5.68 0.21 13.16
C TYR A 31 -4.50 -0.13 12.24
N ALA A 32 -4.62 0.14 10.94
CA ALA A 32 -3.49 0.01 10.01
C ALA A 32 -2.36 1.00 10.37
N LEU A 33 -2.68 2.27 10.63
CA LEU A 33 -1.68 3.26 11.09
C LEU A 33 -1.14 2.91 12.48
N GLY A 34 -1.95 2.32 13.37
CA GLY A 34 -1.49 1.76 14.65
C GLY A 34 -0.49 0.62 14.48
N LEU A 35 -0.68 -0.24 13.47
CA LEU A 35 0.30 -1.28 13.13
C LEU A 35 1.60 -0.68 12.60
N LEU A 36 1.51 0.35 11.76
CA LEU A 36 2.68 1.06 11.27
C LEU A 36 3.49 1.67 12.41
N GLU A 37 2.82 2.31 13.40
CA GLU A 37 3.49 2.83 14.60
C GLU A 37 4.13 1.71 15.41
N ALA A 38 3.44 0.59 15.63
CA ALA A 38 3.98 -0.55 16.37
C ALA A 38 5.27 -1.12 15.73
N LEU A 39 5.30 -1.25 14.40
CA LEU A 39 6.49 -1.69 13.65
C LEU A 39 7.65 -0.70 13.80
N SER A 40 7.37 0.60 13.80
CA SER A 40 8.37 1.65 14.01
C SER A 40 8.92 1.63 15.45
N VAL A 41 8.04 1.49 16.44
CA VAL A 41 8.42 1.42 17.88
C VAL A 41 9.34 0.25 18.18
N VAL A 42 9.13 -0.92 17.56
CA VAL A 42 10.03 -2.08 17.76
C VAL A 42 11.34 -1.96 16.99
N GLY A 43 11.54 -0.88 16.23
CA GLY A 43 12.79 -0.58 15.53
C GLY A 43 13.02 -1.42 14.28
N LEU A 44 11.97 -1.91 13.62
CA LEU A 44 12.09 -2.53 12.31
C LEU A 44 12.53 -1.47 11.28
N ASP A 45 13.56 -1.76 10.51
CA ASP A 45 13.96 -0.92 9.37
C ASP A 45 13.21 -1.36 8.12
N PHE A 46 12.35 -0.50 7.58
CA PHE A 46 11.50 -0.80 6.44
C PHE A 46 11.12 0.46 5.65
N ILE A 47 10.65 0.27 4.44
CA ILE A 47 10.00 1.30 3.61
C ILE A 47 8.51 0.97 3.55
N PHE A 48 7.68 1.90 4.02
CA PHE A 48 6.22 1.82 3.95
C PHE A 48 5.73 2.26 2.59
N LYS A 49 5.00 1.40 1.89
CA LYS A 49 4.49 1.65 0.53
C LYS A 49 3.01 1.33 0.38
N GLY A 50 2.56 1.22 -0.84
CA GLY A 50 1.19 0.81 -1.17
C GLY A 50 0.15 1.91 -1.02
N GLY A 51 -1.12 1.53 -0.99
CA GLY A 51 -2.24 2.47 -0.93
C GLY A 51 -2.35 3.21 0.41
N SER A 52 -1.99 2.56 1.50
CA SER A 52 -2.06 3.15 2.85
C SER A 52 -0.99 4.21 3.08
N SER A 53 0.13 4.16 2.34
CA SER A 53 1.17 5.20 2.43
C SER A 53 0.65 6.58 1.99
N MET A 54 -0.33 6.63 1.11
CA MET A 54 -0.96 7.88 0.69
C MET A 54 -1.67 8.62 1.83
N LEU A 55 -2.04 7.92 2.93
CA LEU A 55 -2.63 8.54 4.13
C LEU A 55 -1.64 9.46 4.85
N LEU A 56 -0.33 9.28 4.66
CA LEU A 56 0.72 10.10 5.25
C LEU A 56 1.42 11.02 4.24
N LEU A 57 1.31 10.73 2.93
CA LEU A 57 1.93 11.55 1.88
C LEU A 57 1.04 12.71 1.44
N LEU A 58 -0.28 12.56 1.54
CA LEU A 58 -1.25 13.54 1.07
C LEU A 58 -1.87 14.28 2.25
N ASP A 59 -1.99 15.61 2.14
CA ASP A 59 -2.62 16.43 3.17
C ASP A 59 -4.09 16.03 3.40
N HIS A 60 -4.80 15.69 2.30
CA HIS A 60 -6.20 15.27 2.32
C HIS A 60 -6.39 14.01 1.47
N PRO A 61 -6.19 12.82 2.04
CA PRO A 61 -6.38 11.58 1.31
C PRO A 61 -7.86 11.34 1.02
N MET A 62 -8.20 11.30 -0.27
CA MET A 62 -9.59 11.15 -0.73
C MET A 62 -10.16 9.75 -0.51
N ARG A 63 -9.32 8.73 -0.45
CA ARG A 63 -9.74 7.37 -0.11
C ARG A 63 -8.96 6.82 1.08
N LEU A 64 -9.62 5.97 1.84
CA LEU A 64 -8.99 5.20 2.91
C LEU A 64 -8.39 3.90 2.37
N SER A 65 -7.40 3.38 3.06
CA SER A 65 -6.76 2.10 2.80
C SER A 65 -6.48 1.38 4.12
N THR A 66 -6.50 0.06 4.10
CA THR A 66 -6.65 -0.75 5.31
C THR A 66 -5.54 -1.79 5.50
N ASP A 67 -4.68 -1.97 4.52
CA ASP A 67 -3.61 -2.94 4.55
C ASP A 67 -2.26 -2.22 4.64
N ILE A 68 -1.28 -2.82 5.27
CA ILE A 68 0.07 -2.27 5.39
C ILE A 68 1.01 -3.07 4.48
N ASP A 69 1.63 -2.37 3.52
CA ASP A 69 2.65 -2.93 2.64
C ASP A 69 4.02 -2.37 3.02
N ILE A 70 4.98 -3.23 3.31
CA ILE A 70 6.35 -2.81 3.61
C ILE A 70 7.38 -3.56 2.78
N VAL A 71 8.50 -2.88 2.52
CA VAL A 71 9.70 -3.48 1.94
C VAL A 71 10.77 -3.52 3.02
N VAL A 72 11.40 -4.68 3.19
CA VAL A 72 12.54 -4.88 4.08
C VAL A 72 13.72 -5.44 3.28
N ALA A 73 14.95 -5.28 3.78
CA ALA A 73 16.13 -5.86 3.16
C ALA A 73 15.98 -7.40 3.03
N PRO A 74 16.54 -8.03 1.97
CA PRO A 74 16.32 -9.46 1.67
C PRO A 74 16.69 -10.43 2.79
N ASP A 75 17.65 -10.08 3.63
CA ASP A 75 18.20 -10.87 4.73
C ASP A 75 17.63 -10.51 6.11
N THR A 76 16.58 -9.68 6.17
CA THR A 76 15.96 -9.25 7.42
C THR A 76 15.28 -10.43 8.13
N ASP A 77 15.69 -10.75 9.37
CA ASP A 77 14.92 -11.62 10.25
C ASP A 77 13.77 -10.84 10.89
N ILE A 78 12.61 -10.88 10.22
CA ILE A 78 11.43 -10.13 10.64
C ILE A 78 10.70 -10.75 11.83
N SER A 79 10.91 -12.05 12.12
CA SER A 79 10.08 -12.81 13.05
C SER A 79 10.02 -12.20 14.44
N ARG A 80 11.15 -11.72 14.94
CA ARG A 80 11.25 -11.05 16.24
C ARG A 80 10.44 -9.76 16.28
N TYR A 81 10.57 -8.93 15.25
CA TYR A 81 9.88 -7.62 15.18
C TYR A 81 8.36 -7.80 15.12
N ILE A 82 7.89 -8.78 14.34
CA ILE A 82 6.47 -9.12 14.24
C ILE A 82 5.92 -9.57 15.59
N ALA A 83 6.65 -10.45 16.31
CA ALA A 83 6.24 -10.93 17.61
C ALA A 83 6.19 -9.82 18.68
N GLU A 84 7.13 -8.87 18.64
CA GLU A 84 7.14 -7.73 19.58
C GLU A 84 6.06 -6.69 19.20
N ALA A 85 5.85 -6.37 17.93
CA ALA A 85 4.81 -5.45 17.48
C ALA A 85 3.40 -5.94 17.90
N ALA A 86 3.15 -7.25 17.88
CA ALA A 86 1.90 -7.84 18.30
C ALA A 86 1.58 -7.67 19.79
N LYS A 87 2.56 -7.32 20.62
CA LYS A 87 2.35 -7.03 22.06
C LYS A 87 1.98 -5.56 22.32
N ILE A 88 2.11 -4.71 21.29
CA ILE A 88 1.79 -3.30 21.41
C ILE A 88 0.30 -3.12 21.17
N PHE A 89 -0.33 -2.32 22.08
CA PHE A 89 -1.74 -1.93 21.90
C PHE A 89 -1.90 -1.24 20.51
N PRO A 90 -2.95 -1.53 19.74
CA PRO A 90 -4.21 -2.20 20.13
C PRO A 90 -4.31 -3.69 19.75
N PHE A 91 -3.20 -4.36 19.47
CA PHE A 91 -3.23 -5.73 18.95
C PHE A 91 -3.34 -6.77 20.07
N LEU A 92 -4.01 -7.89 19.75
CA LEU A 92 -4.25 -9.03 20.66
C LEU A 92 -3.31 -10.20 20.34
N LYS A 93 -3.10 -10.46 19.04
CA LYS A 93 -2.28 -11.55 18.52
C LYS A 93 -1.90 -11.29 17.07
N GLN A 94 -0.93 -12.04 16.59
CA GLN A 94 -0.57 -12.09 15.18
C GLN A 94 -0.46 -13.54 14.71
N GLU A 95 -0.69 -13.77 13.43
CA GLU A 95 -0.48 -15.05 12.78
C GLU A 95 0.05 -14.85 11.36
N GLU A 96 0.92 -15.76 10.91
CA GLU A 96 1.39 -15.73 9.53
C GLU A 96 0.34 -16.36 8.61
N ASP A 97 -0.06 -15.61 7.57
CA ASP A 97 -0.98 -16.06 6.54
C ASP A 97 -0.18 -16.69 5.39
N VAL A 98 0.05 -17.99 5.47
CA VAL A 98 0.86 -18.73 4.49
C VAL A 98 0.12 -18.83 3.17
N ARG A 99 0.47 -17.98 2.20
CA ARG A 99 -0.05 -18.02 0.83
C ARG A 99 0.92 -18.75 -0.07
N LYS A 100 0.40 -19.59 -0.98
CA LYS A 100 1.23 -20.21 -2.02
C LYS A 100 1.73 -19.11 -2.97
N GLY A 101 3.00 -18.80 -2.89
CA GLY A 101 3.66 -17.86 -3.80
C GLY A 101 3.62 -18.39 -5.25
N LYS A 102 3.35 -17.51 -6.20
CA LYS A 102 3.34 -17.87 -7.63
C LYS A 102 4.66 -17.60 -8.33
N ASN A 103 5.59 -16.89 -7.71
CA ASN A 103 6.84 -16.42 -8.32
C ASN A 103 8.00 -16.53 -7.33
N SER A 104 9.23 -16.30 -7.78
CA SER A 104 10.46 -16.33 -6.95
C SER A 104 10.58 -15.19 -5.92
N ILE A 105 9.56 -14.34 -5.78
CA ILE A 105 9.54 -13.25 -4.80
C ILE A 105 9.32 -13.81 -3.41
N VAL A 106 10.18 -13.45 -2.47
CA VAL A 106 9.99 -13.77 -1.07
C VAL A 106 9.02 -12.75 -0.47
N LYS A 107 7.77 -13.19 -0.25
CA LYS A 107 6.73 -12.41 0.42
C LYS A 107 6.24 -13.17 1.63
N ARG A 108 6.01 -12.46 2.73
CA ARG A 108 5.33 -12.99 3.91
C ARG A 108 4.12 -12.12 4.22
N HIS A 109 3.07 -12.74 4.67
CA HIS A 109 1.81 -12.10 5.00
C HIS A 109 1.46 -12.40 6.44
N TYR A 110 1.02 -11.37 7.18
CA TYR A 110 0.64 -11.51 8.58
C TYR A 110 -0.73 -10.89 8.80
N LYS A 111 -1.49 -11.48 9.71
CA LYS A 111 -2.74 -10.93 10.27
C LYS A 111 -2.46 -10.45 11.68
N PHE A 112 -2.71 -9.19 11.94
CA PHE A 112 -2.68 -8.61 13.27
C PHE A 112 -4.10 -8.43 13.77
N THR A 113 -4.50 -9.27 14.71
CA THR A 113 -5.87 -9.30 15.25
C THR A 113 -6.04 -8.24 16.32
N TYR A 114 -7.16 -7.56 16.31
CA TYR A 114 -7.60 -6.58 17.29
C TYR A 114 -9.08 -6.76 17.62
N TRP A 115 -9.54 -6.15 18.72
CA TRP A 115 -10.97 -6.08 19.04
C TRP A 115 -11.60 -4.89 18.30
N SER A 116 -12.56 -5.15 17.43
CA SER A 116 -13.29 -4.11 16.70
C SER A 116 -14.33 -3.45 17.58
N PRO A 117 -14.22 -2.15 17.91
CA PRO A 117 -15.26 -1.43 18.63
C PRO A 117 -16.53 -1.21 17.78
N VAL A 118 -16.44 -1.25 16.45
CA VAL A 118 -17.59 -1.12 15.53
C VAL A 118 -18.35 -2.43 15.41
N MET A 119 -17.64 -3.53 15.13
CA MET A 119 -18.23 -4.85 14.88
C MET A 119 -18.54 -5.62 16.16
N LYS A 120 -17.92 -5.24 17.30
CA LYS A 120 -17.98 -5.95 18.59
C LYS A 120 -17.50 -7.41 18.49
N ASP A 121 -16.43 -7.61 17.68
CA ASP A 121 -15.84 -8.92 17.42
C ASP A 121 -14.34 -8.76 17.10
N GLU A 122 -13.60 -9.88 17.04
CA GLU A 122 -12.22 -9.88 16.57
C GLU A 122 -12.17 -9.58 15.06
N PHE A 123 -11.29 -8.66 14.71
CA PHE A 123 -10.99 -8.32 13.32
C PHE A 123 -9.46 -8.24 13.12
N TYR A 124 -8.98 -8.06 11.89
CA TYR A 124 -7.53 -8.03 11.64
C TYR A 124 -7.11 -7.01 10.59
N ILE A 125 -5.87 -6.58 10.70
CA ILE A 125 -5.13 -5.84 9.67
C ILE A 125 -4.16 -6.79 9.00
N LEU A 126 -4.08 -6.69 7.67
CA LEU A 126 -3.08 -7.40 6.88
C LEU A 126 -1.78 -6.59 6.83
N LEU A 127 -0.67 -7.28 7.06
CA LEU A 127 0.67 -6.80 6.81
C LEU A 127 1.29 -7.64 5.70
N ASP A 128 1.62 -7.01 4.59
CA ASP A 128 2.32 -7.62 3.47
C ASP A 128 3.78 -7.17 3.50
N VAL A 129 4.69 -8.13 3.63
CA VAL A 129 6.14 -7.89 3.73
C VAL A 129 6.82 -8.42 2.47
N LEU A 130 7.47 -7.52 1.75
CA LEU A 130 8.29 -7.82 0.58
C LEU A 130 9.77 -7.76 0.97
N PHE A 131 10.51 -8.85 0.73
CA PHE A 131 11.95 -8.93 0.96
C PHE A 131 12.69 -8.60 -0.33
N GLU A 132 13.08 -7.33 -0.46
CA GLU A 132 13.66 -6.80 -1.69
C GLU A 132 14.62 -5.65 -1.39
N LYS A 133 15.54 -5.39 -2.33
CA LYS A 133 16.34 -4.17 -2.28
C LYS A 133 15.47 -2.96 -2.53
N ASP A 134 15.88 -1.83 -1.98
CA ASP A 134 15.22 -0.55 -2.27
C ASP A 134 15.36 -0.21 -3.77
N ASN A 135 14.22 -0.09 -4.44
CA ASN A 135 14.10 0.26 -5.85
C ASN A 135 13.63 1.70 -6.08
N TYR A 136 13.41 2.46 -5.01
CA TYR A 136 12.96 3.85 -5.10
C TYR A 136 14.12 4.79 -5.35
N GLU A 137 13.94 5.76 -6.24
CA GLU A 137 14.94 6.81 -6.52
C GLU A 137 15.08 7.78 -5.34
N GLU A 138 13.97 8.03 -4.64
CA GLU A 138 13.90 8.93 -3.51
C GLU A 138 13.00 8.39 -2.41
N VAL A 139 13.54 8.35 -1.19
CA VAL A 139 12.83 7.97 0.03
C VAL A 139 12.73 9.20 0.93
N VAL A 140 11.54 9.47 1.44
CA VAL A 140 11.27 10.57 2.37
C VAL A 140 10.92 10.01 3.75
N ILE A 141 11.15 10.81 4.79
CA ILE A 141 10.74 10.49 6.15
C ILE A 141 9.47 11.29 6.46
N ARG A 142 8.47 10.63 7.05
CA ARG A 142 7.22 11.24 7.47
C ARG A 142 6.86 10.83 8.88
N ASP A 143 6.27 11.76 9.62
CA ASP A 143 5.65 11.45 10.90
C ASP A 143 4.40 10.59 10.68
N ILE A 144 4.17 9.64 11.58
CA ILE A 144 2.92 8.86 11.62
C ILE A 144 1.86 9.74 12.30
N SER A 145 1.35 10.69 11.52
CA SER A 145 0.36 11.68 11.96
C SER A 145 -0.45 12.16 10.75
N ASN A 146 -1.76 12.25 10.91
CA ASN A 146 -2.68 12.83 9.93
C ASN A 146 -3.99 13.25 10.60
N GLU A 147 -4.95 13.76 9.83
CA GLU A 147 -6.27 14.22 10.31
C GLU A 147 -7.14 13.12 10.95
N LEU A 148 -6.83 11.84 10.76
CA LEU A 148 -7.58 10.72 11.34
C LEU A 148 -7.11 10.37 12.76
N LEU A 149 -5.88 10.73 13.13
CA LEU A 149 -5.20 10.28 14.33
C LEU A 149 -5.24 11.33 15.44
N LEU A 150 -5.56 10.90 16.64
CA LEU A 150 -5.28 11.67 17.85
C LEU A 150 -3.86 11.31 18.30
N THR A 151 -2.97 12.28 18.39
CA THR A 151 -1.57 12.07 18.75
C THR A 151 -1.16 12.88 19.98
N GLU A 152 -0.13 12.44 20.70
CA GLU A 152 0.50 13.19 21.80
C GLU A 152 2.01 12.97 21.83
N GLY A 153 2.74 13.99 22.29
CA GLY A 153 4.21 13.97 22.34
C GLY A 153 4.84 13.86 20.97
N GLU A 154 6.01 13.23 20.89
CA GLU A 154 6.71 13.00 19.62
C GLU A 154 6.08 11.84 18.84
N ASN A 155 5.86 12.05 17.56
CA ASN A 155 5.37 11.02 16.66
C ASN A 155 6.49 10.09 16.22
N GLN A 156 6.17 8.81 16.02
CA GLN A 156 7.06 7.90 15.31
C GLN A 156 7.19 8.33 13.85
N GLN A 157 8.34 8.05 13.27
CA GLN A 157 8.65 8.36 11.88
C GLN A 157 8.76 7.09 11.05
N VAL A 158 8.48 7.22 9.76
CA VAL A 158 8.54 6.12 8.81
C VAL A 158 9.18 6.57 7.50
N LYS A 159 10.00 5.68 6.91
CA LYS A 159 10.54 5.84 5.56
C LYS A 159 9.48 5.47 4.53
N MET A 160 9.34 6.28 3.49
CA MET A 160 8.35 6.09 2.42
C MET A 160 8.92 6.53 1.08
N PRO A 161 8.47 5.98 -0.06
CA PRO A 161 8.75 6.59 -1.36
C PRO A 161 8.22 8.02 -1.40
N SER A 162 8.91 8.93 -2.12
CA SER A 162 8.32 10.22 -2.46
C SER A 162 7.05 10.04 -3.31
N ILE A 163 6.27 11.10 -3.48
CA ILE A 163 5.05 11.09 -4.34
C ILE A 163 5.41 10.61 -5.75
N ASP A 164 6.51 11.11 -6.31
CA ASP A 164 6.97 10.76 -7.64
C ASP A 164 7.38 9.27 -7.74
N CYS A 165 8.07 8.77 -6.73
CA CYS A 165 8.48 7.37 -6.68
C CYS A 165 7.30 6.43 -6.44
N LEU A 166 6.34 6.81 -5.59
CA LEU A 166 5.12 6.03 -5.41
C LEU A 166 4.29 5.97 -6.69
N LEU A 167 4.24 7.06 -7.48
CA LEU A 167 3.60 7.08 -8.79
C LEU A 167 4.25 6.07 -9.74
N GLY A 168 5.59 6.00 -9.77
CA GLY A 168 6.33 5.02 -10.54
C GLY A 168 5.97 3.57 -10.18
N ASP A 169 5.89 3.26 -8.88
CA ASP A 169 5.43 1.95 -8.38
C ASP A 169 3.98 1.65 -8.80
N LYS A 170 3.08 2.61 -8.70
CA LYS A 170 1.67 2.45 -9.08
C LYS A 170 1.48 2.14 -10.56
N PHE A 171 2.29 2.71 -11.45
CA PHE A 171 2.23 2.38 -12.88
C PHE A 171 2.52 0.90 -13.15
N THR A 172 3.42 0.26 -12.39
CA THR A 172 3.69 -1.17 -12.57
C THR A 172 2.52 -2.04 -12.14
N ALA A 173 1.80 -1.64 -11.10
CA ALA A 173 0.60 -2.35 -10.62
C ALA A 173 -0.61 -2.19 -11.56
N PHE A 174 -0.62 -1.16 -12.42
CA PHE A 174 -1.69 -0.85 -13.37
C PHE A 174 -1.37 -1.31 -14.81
N ALA A 175 -0.62 -2.39 -14.99
CA ALA A 175 -0.26 -2.99 -16.26
C ALA A 175 -0.83 -4.42 -16.35
N PRO A 176 -2.11 -4.59 -16.74
CA PRO A 176 -2.89 -5.82 -16.49
C PRO A 176 -2.43 -7.05 -17.26
N TYR A 177 -1.70 -6.89 -18.35
CA TYR A 177 -1.21 -8.01 -19.18
C TYR A 177 0.28 -8.30 -18.98
N THR A 178 0.97 -7.49 -18.15
CA THR A 178 2.40 -7.63 -17.87
C THR A 178 2.69 -7.72 -16.38
N THR A 179 2.97 -6.59 -15.73
CA THR A 179 3.43 -6.54 -14.33
C THR A 179 2.32 -6.32 -13.32
N GLY A 180 1.13 -5.90 -13.77
CA GLY A 180 0.07 -5.43 -12.88
C GLY A 180 -0.98 -6.46 -12.49
N ILE A 181 -2.10 -5.93 -12.02
CA ILE A 181 -3.28 -6.70 -11.59
C ILE A 181 -4.10 -7.06 -12.83
N GLN A 182 -4.28 -8.36 -13.07
CA GLN A 182 -5.01 -8.85 -14.25
C GLN A 182 -6.47 -8.43 -14.24
N LEU A 183 -6.95 -7.95 -15.39
CA LEU A 183 -8.37 -7.65 -15.62
C LEU A 183 -9.19 -8.94 -15.70
N ARG A 184 -10.49 -8.83 -15.40
CA ARG A 184 -11.47 -9.94 -15.48
C ARG A 184 -11.15 -11.15 -14.61
N THR A 185 -10.43 -10.93 -13.51
CA THR A 185 -10.09 -11.96 -12.50
C THR A 185 -10.84 -11.77 -11.18
N GLY A 186 -11.91 -10.95 -11.17
CA GLY A 186 -12.64 -10.57 -9.96
C GLY A 186 -11.92 -9.53 -9.10
N LYS A 187 -10.87 -8.89 -9.64
CA LYS A 187 -10.07 -7.85 -8.96
C LYS A 187 -10.30 -6.45 -9.55
N ASP A 188 -11.48 -6.21 -10.09
CA ASP A 188 -11.78 -4.95 -10.77
C ASP A 188 -11.70 -3.75 -9.83
N MET A 189 -12.08 -3.93 -8.56
CA MET A 189 -11.97 -2.89 -7.54
C MET A 189 -10.51 -2.53 -7.26
N GLU A 190 -9.61 -3.51 -7.21
CA GLU A 190 -8.18 -3.29 -7.01
C GLU A 190 -7.56 -2.54 -8.20
N VAL A 191 -7.96 -2.87 -9.42
CA VAL A 191 -7.56 -2.13 -10.63
C VAL A 191 -8.03 -0.68 -10.56
N MET A 192 -9.30 -0.45 -10.20
CA MET A 192 -9.85 0.90 -10.06
C MET A 192 -9.17 1.71 -8.96
N LYS A 193 -8.78 1.08 -7.85
CA LYS A 193 -7.97 1.72 -6.80
C LYS A 193 -6.61 2.17 -7.35
N GLN A 194 -5.91 1.33 -8.15
CA GLN A 194 -4.63 1.73 -8.75
C GLN A 194 -4.83 2.91 -9.72
N PHE A 195 -5.85 2.88 -10.57
CA PHE A 195 -6.14 3.98 -11.49
C PHE A 195 -6.41 5.28 -10.74
N TYR A 196 -7.25 5.23 -9.70
CA TYR A 196 -7.55 6.38 -8.86
C TYR A 196 -6.30 6.96 -8.19
N ASP A 197 -5.45 6.09 -7.61
CA ASP A 197 -4.20 6.49 -6.97
C ASP A 197 -3.26 7.17 -7.97
N ILE A 198 -3.12 6.61 -9.18
CA ILE A 198 -2.31 7.18 -10.26
C ILE A 198 -2.80 8.60 -10.60
N CYS A 199 -4.11 8.78 -10.82
CA CYS A 199 -4.66 10.10 -11.12
C CYS A 199 -4.35 11.12 -10.01
N THR A 200 -4.53 10.71 -8.74
CA THR A 200 -4.25 11.57 -7.59
C THR A 200 -2.77 11.96 -7.48
N LEU A 201 -1.87 11.00 -7.71
CA LEU A 201 -0.42 11.22 -7.63
C LEU A 201 0.10 12.04 -8.81
N LEU A 202 -0.47 11.85 -10.02
CA LEU A 202 -0.13 12.64 -11.22
C LEU A 202 -0.38 14.14 -11.02
N GLU A 203 -1.46 14.52 -10.32
CA GLU A 203 -1.77 15.92 -10.02
C GLU A 203 -0.72 16.58 -9.08
N LYS A 204 0.03 15.75 -8.35
CA LYS A 204 1.03 16.19 -7.36
C LYS A 204 2.46 15.88 -7.78
N MET A 205 2.65 15.30 -8.97
CA MET A 205 3.96 14.96 -9.50
C MET A 205 4.83 16.20 -9.66
N SER A 206 6.05 16.14 -9.17
CA SER A 206 7.04 17.22 -9.24
C SER A 206 8.28 16.84 -10.07
N SER A 207 8.62 15.56 -10.15
CA SER A 207 9.79 15.05 -10.87
C SER A 207 9.43 13.86 -11.75
N PHE A 208 9.36 14.11 -13.06
CA PHE A 208 9.20 13.04 -14.04
C PHE A 208 10.38 12.06 -14.01
N GLU A 209 11.59 12.54 -13.74
CA GLU A 209 12.80 11.72 -13.70
C GLU A 209 12.73 10.71 -12.55
N ASN A 210 12.36 11.13 -11.33
CA ASN A 210 12.20 10.25 -10.17
C ASN A 210 11.12 9.19 -10.42
N THR A 211 9.99 9.61 -11.03
CA THR A 211 8.91 8.69 -11.44
C THR A 211 9.41 7.64 -12.43
N LEU A 212 10.11 8.07 -13.48
CA LEU A 212 10.58 7.18 -14.54
C LEU A 212 11.66 6.22 -14.04
N ASN A 213 12.63 6.70 -13.26
CA ASN A 213 13.72 5.88 -12.74
C ASN A 213 13.19 4.82 -11.78
N THR A 214 12.30 5.19 -10.88
CA THR A 214 11.62 4.24 -9.98
C THR A 214 10.78 3.24 -10.77
N TYR A 215 9.97 3.71 -11.73
CA TYR A 215 9.18 2.84 -12.58
C TYR A 215 10.05 1.78 -13.31
N LYS A 216 11.16 2.18 -13.91
CA LYS A 216 12.06 1.24 -14.61
C LYS A 216 12.57 0.15 -13.68
N ARG A 217 13.10 0.52 -12.50
CA ARG A 217 13.66 -0.44 -11.54
C ARG A 217 12.61 -1.44 -11.07
N ILE A 218 11.42 -0.95 -10.69
CA ILE A 218 10.34 -1.81 -10.19
C ILE A 218 9.77 -2.67 -11.33
N ALA A 219 9.56 -2.12 -12.52
CA ALA A 219 9.07 -2.88 -13.67
C ALA A 219 10.04 -3.99 -14.07
N GLU A 220 11.36 -3.72 -14.10
CA GLU A 220 12.39 -4.73 -14.38
C GLU A 220 12.41 -5.83 -13.30
N SER A 221 12.29 -5.47 -12.02
CA SER A 221 12.14 -6.43 -10.92
C SER A 221 10.91 -7.32 -11.12
N GLU A 222 9.74 -6.75 -11.35
CA GLU A 222 8.48 -7.49 -11.54
C GLU A 222 8.51 -8.37 -12.80
N ILE A 223 9.11 -7.90 -13.91
CA ILE A 223 9.31 -8.67 -15.14
C ILE A 223 10.19 -9.90 -14.87
N ASN A 224 11.32 -9.71 -14.18
CA ASN A 224 12.22 -10.79 -13.81
C ASN A 224 11.54 -11.81 -12.89
N TYR A 225 10.80 -11.38 -11.88
CA TYR A 225 10.07 -12.24 -10.97
C TYR A 225 8.99 -13.09 -11.66
N ARG A 226 8.40 -12.56 -12.72
CA ARG A 226 7.37 -13.26 -13.51
C ARG A 226 7.97 -14.12 -14.62
N GLY A 227 9.29 -14.02 -14.86
CA GLY A 227 9.96 -14.72 -15.96
C GLY A 227 9.47 -14.28 -17.34
N LEU A 228 9.09 -13.00 -17.48
CA LEU A 228 8.64 -12.44 -18.75
C LEU A 228 9.85 -12.02 -19.58
N ASP A 229 9.80 -12.28 -20.89
CA ASP A 229 10.81 -11.83 -21.86
C ASP A 229 10.34 -10.55 -22.57
N ILE A 230 10.18 -9.50 -21.79
CA ILE A 230 9.74 -8.17 -22.24
C ILE A 230 10.58 -7.07 -21.57
N SER A 231 10.51 -5.86 -22.13
CA SER A 231 11.14 -4.68 -21.54
C SER A 231 10.15 -3.88 -20.67
N TYR A 232 10.68 -2.99 -19.81
CA TYR A 232 9.86 -2.04 -19.07
C TYR A 232 9.00 -1.14 -19.97
N LYS A 233 9.41 -0.91 -21.23
CA LYS A 233 8.65 -0.11 -22.19
C LYS A 233 7.35 -0.79 -22.62
N GLU A 234 7.38 -2.11 -22.77
CA GLU A 234 6.19 -2.90 -23.10
C GLU A 234 5.21 -2.90 -21.92
N SER A 235 5.72 -2.99 -20.67
CA SER A 235 4.89 -2.82 -19.48
C SER A 235 4.28 -1.41 -19.40
N LEU A 236 5.03 -0.35 -19.75
CA LEU A 236 4.49 1.01 -19.80
C LEU A 236 3.41 1.17 -20.87
N LEU A 237 3.61 0.55 -22.03
CA LEU A 237 2.60 0.54 -23.11
C LEU A 237 1.32 -0.16 -22.66
N ASP A 238 1.43 -1.25 -21.89
CA ASP A 238 0.29 -1.94 -21.30
C ASP A 238 -0.49 -1.03 -20.33
N THR A 239 0.22 -0.31 -19.44
CA THR A 239 -0.38 0.71 -18.57
C THR A 239 -1.15 1.77 -19.37
N MET A 240 -0.57 2.29 -20.44
CA MET A 240 -1.22 3.28 -21.31
C MET A 240 -2.46 2.71 -22.00
N LYS A 241 -2.38 1.50 -22.53
CA LYS A 241 -3.53 0.80 -23.15
C LYS A 241 -4.66 0.59 -22.13
N ALA A 242 -4.33 0.15 -20.92
CA ALA A 242 -5.31 -0.03 -19.85
C ALA A 242 -6.04 1.27 -19.51
N ALA A 243 -5.31 2.39 -19.39
CA ALA A 243 -5.89 3.71 -19.15
C ALA A 243 -6.84 4.14 -20.27
N ILE A 244 -6.45 3.98 -21.52
CA ILE A 244 -7.28 4.31 -22.69
C ILE A 244 -8.59 3.50 -22.69
N VAL A 245 -8.52 2.20 -22.39
CA VAL A 245 -9.70 1.32 -22.34
C VAL A 245 -10.67 1.76 -21.24
N LEU A 246 -10.18 2.12 -20.07
CA LEU A 246 -11.02 2.60 -18.97
C LEU A 246 -11.70 3.92 -19.33
N VAL A 247 -10.97 4.89 -19.87
CA VAL A 247 -11.54 6.18 -20.30
C VAL A 247 -12.57 6.02 -21.40
N ALA A 248 -12.36 5.08 -22.32
CA ALA A 248 -13.26 4.78 -23.41
C ALA A 248 -14.46 3.88 -23.00
N ASN A 249 -14.66 3.59 -21.72
CA ASN A 249 -15.70 2.69 -21.20
C ASN A 249 -15.72 1.32 -21.91
N GLY A 250 -14.55 0.76 -22.22
CA GLY A 250 -14.43 -0.52 -22.89
C GLY A 250 -14.87 -0.54 -24.36
N LYS A 251 -15.15 0.61 -24.99
CA LYS A 251 -15.63 0.70 -26.38
C LYS A 251 -14.56 0.46 -27.43
N ILE A 252 -13.28 0.29 -27.00
CA ILE A 252 -12.15 0.03 -27.90
C ILE A 252 -11.83 -1.46 -27.84
N ASN A 253 -12.32 -2.22 -28.82
CA ASN A 253 -12.25 -3.68 -28.81
C ASN A 253 -10.85 -4.28 -29.09
N ASN A 254 -9.88 -3.55 -29.59
CA ASN A 254 -8.60 -4.09 -30.09
C ASN A 254 -7.34 -3.53 -29.40
N CYS A 255 -7.46 -2.75 -28.35
CA CYS A 255 -6.29 -2.17 -27.67
C CYS A 255 -5.59 -3.12 -26.67
N LEU A 256 -6.13 -4.32 -26.45
CA LEU A 256 -5.70 -5.18 -25.35
C LEU A 256 -4.90 -6.41 -25.76
N SER A 257 -4.66 -6.67 -27.05
CA SER A 257 -3.73 -7.71 -27.47
C SER A 257 -2.32 -7.14 -27.62
N LEU A 258 -1.36 -7.73 -26.92
CA LEU A 258 0.08 -7.48 -27.13
C LEU A 258 0.62 -8.17 -28.42
N SER A 259 -0.24 -8.89 -29.13
CA SER A 259 0.07 -9.58 -30.37
C SER A 259 -0.44 -8.77 -31.55
N ASP A 260 0.32 -7.78 -31.97
CA ASP A 260 0.44 -7.30 -33.37
C ASP A 260 1.75 -6.55 -33.56
#